data_a1c7a1d7d4e71c26dad0cb77e6e48b95
#
_entry.id   a1c7a1d7d4e71c26dad0cb77e6e48b95
#
_cell.length_a   1.000
_cell.length_b   1.000
_cell.length_c   1.000
_cell.angle_alpha   90.00
_cell.angle_beta   90.00
_cell.angle_gamma   90.00
#
_symmetry.space_group_name_H-M   'P 1'
#
loop_
_entity.id
_entity.type
_entity.pdbx_description
1 polymer ?
#
loop_
_entity_poly.entity_id
_entity_poly.type
_entity_poly.pdbx_seq_one_letter_code
_entity_poly.pdbx_strand_id
1 'polypeptide(L)'
;MKKFLTLILLIFLAHSVNSQEKKIKTGWTFGGALPAVSFDSDLGFQYGALAEFYNYGNPSIYPEYLDHIYTEISHYTKGSGIYRLMFESNHFIPGVHMTTDLSYLPDQANHFYGFNGYEAVYNKIWMNEEESGYRTRMFYRFERNQFRFKNDFQGRLSGDHLKWSAGFAFQNFKVSSVDIDRLNKGKDEKLPYVTDEPGLFERYQALGLISTNEADGGWVNTLKAGIAWDSRDNRPNPMKGLWTELGVEVAPQFMGNDWGFSKFYITHRQYFTLIEKDLALVYRLGYQTTLSGEVPFFYQSQVITSLLTGATNEGLGGASSLRGVMRNRVLGDAFVLGNIELRWKPIYFTVLNQDCYIGLNMFYDFGRVVNDINLPGNLQYTFDTVYPDENYSDYFNPGQEKFHQSAGISIMPVINQNFVVAVDIGKAFNSQDGNIGFAIGLNYLF
;
A
#
# COMPACT_ATOMS: atom_id res chain seq x y z
N MET A 1 -4.84 6.76 25.24
CA MET A 1 -4.91 7.77 24.17
C MET A 1 -4.48 9.17 24.58
N LYS A 2 -5.11 9.84 25.57
CA LYS A 2 -4.71 11.22 25.99
C LYS A 2 -3.22 11.36 26.36
N LYS A 3 -2.64 10.43 27.11
CA LYS A 3 -1.22 10.45 27.50
C LYS A 3 -0.24 10.26 26.35
N PHE A 4 -0.64 9.57 25.27
CA PHE A 4 0.19 9.32 24.08
C PHE A 4 0.23 10.55 23.17
N LEU A 5 -0.91 11.23 22.99
CA LEU A 5 -0.96 12.52 22.27
C LEU A 5 -0.15 13.60 22.99
N THR A 6 -0.18 13.60 24.33
CA THR A 6 0.59 14.55 25.15
C THR A 6 2.10 14.29 25.06
N LEU A 7 2.53 13.02 24.93
CA LEU A 7 3.94 12.67 24.75
C LEU A 7 4.48 13.11 23.40
N ILE A 8 3.70 12.94 22.32
CA ILE A 8 4.05 13.44 21.00
C ILE A 8 4.13 14.97 20.99
N LEU A 9 3.20 15.64 21.63
CA LEU A 9 3.20 17.10 21.77
C LEU A 9 4.39 17.62 22.61
N LEU A 10 4.80 16.89 23.65
CA LEU A 10 5.94 17.24 24.50
C LEU A 10 7.29 17.01 23.81
N ILE A 11 7.42 16.03 22.93
CA ILE A 11 8.63 15.84 22.12
C ILE A 11 8.81 16.99 21.11
N PHE A 12 7.72 17.55 20.59
CA PHE A 12 7.75 18.75 19.75
C PHE A 12 8.08 20.04 20.54
N LEU A 13 7.79 20.11 21.82
CA LEU A 13 7.99 21.29 22.66
C LEU A 13 9.39 21.37 23.32
N ALA A 14 10.18 20.31 23.31
CA ALA A 14 11.45 20.23 24.06
C ALA A 14 12.69 20.81 23.36
N HIS A 15 12.55 21.41 22.15
CA HIS A 15 13.68 22.08 21.51
C HIS A 15 13.55 23.60 21.60
N SER A 16 14.38 24.15 22.44
CA SER A 16 14.49 25.55 22.83
C SER A 16 14.57 26.53 21.65
N VAL A 17 13.83 27.59 21.80
CA VAL A 17 13.85 28.81 20.97
C VAL A 17 15.27 29.38 20.89
N ASN A 18 15.92 29.18 19.75
CA ASN A 18 17.00 30.06 19.28
C ASN A 18 16.56 30.63 17.94
N SER A 19 16.34 31.93 17.92
CA SER A 19 16.15 32.74 16.71
C SER A 19 17.43 32.68 15.87
N GLN A 20 17.49 31.66 14.97
CA GLN A 20 18.54 31.63 13.93
C GLN A 20 17.92 32.11 12.62
N GLU A 21 18.63 32.98 11.91
CA GLU A 21 18.35 33.36 10.53
C GLU A 21 18.03 32.10 9.70
N LYS A 22 17.02 32.20 8.82
CA LYS A 22 16.62 31.13 7.87
C LYS A 22 17.84 30.68 7.07
N LYS A 23 18.63 29.72 7.57
CA LYS A 23 19.74 29.13 6.82
C LYS A 23 19.17 28.32 5.67
N ILE A 24 19.39 28.81 4.46
CA ILE A 24 19.08 28.04 3.24
C ILE A 24 19.91 26.76 3.31
N LYS A 25 19.22 25.63 3.25
CA LYS A 25 19.86 24.30 3.35
C LYS A 25 20.68 24.02 2.09
N THR A 26 21.88 23.49 2.24
CA THR A 26 22.81 23.15 1.15
C THR A 26 23.42 21.79 1.41
N GLY A 27 23.77 21.07 0.34
CA GLY A 27 24.34 19.73 0.44
C GLY A 27 23.43 18.75 1.17
N TRP A 28 24.02 17.73 1.76
CA TRP A 28 23.30 16.72 2.51
C TRP A 28 22.80 17.24 3.86
N THR A 29 21.51 17.08 4.09
CA THR A 29 20.83 17.49 5.32
C THR A 29 19.91 16.39 5.82
N PHE A 30 19.86 16.24 7.15
CA PHE A 30 18.87 15.40 7.79
C PHE A 30 17.49 16.04 7.64
N GLY A 31 16.56 15.34 7.00
CA GLY A 31 15.18 15.78 6.76
C GLY A 31 14.28 15.60 7.97
N GLY A 32 14.40 14.45 8.63
CA GLY A 32 13.62 14.10 9.80
C GLY A 32 13.70 12.61 10.11
N ALA A 33 13.20 12.23 11.28
CA ALA A 33 12.99 10.85 11.65
C ALA A 33 11.70 10.71 12.46
N LEU A 34 11.03 9.57 12.32
CA LEU A 34 9.87 9.18 13.11
C LEU A 34 10.10 7.81 13.73
N PRO A 35 9.76 7.61 15.01
CA PRO A 35 9.74 6.29 15.60
C PRO A 35 8.58 5.47 15.00
N ALA A 36 8.85 4.23 14.62
CA ALA A 36 7.84 3.25 14.25
C ALA A 36 7.51 2.42 15.51
N VAL A 37 6.43 2.79 16.19
CA VAL A 37 5.99 2.13 17.42
C VAL A 37 4.50 1.84 17.31
N SER A 38 4.12 0.57 17.38
CA SER A 38 2.73 0.14 17.38
C SER A 38 2.58 -1.19 18.13
N PHE A 39 1.36 -1.63 18.29
CA PHE A 39 1.04 -2.94 18.84
C PHE A 39 -0.09 -3.56 18.03
N ASP A 40 0.11 -4.80 17.66
CA ASP A 40 -0.87 -5.67 17.04
C ASP A 40 -1.03 -6.94 17.88
N SER A 41 -2.24 -7.42 18.09
CA SER A 41 -2.51 -8.58 18.95
C SER A 41 -1.84 -9.86 18.45
N ASP A 42 -1.68 -9.97 17.14
CA ASP A 42 -1.15 -11.17 16.48
C ASP A 42 0.33 -11.04 16.14
N LEU A 43 0.78 -9.85 15.70
CA LEU A 43 2.17 -9.59 15.34
C LEU A 43 3.03 -9.15 16.54
N GLY A 44 2.41 -8.72 17.63
CA GLY A 44 3.06 -8.25 18.84
C GLY A 44 3.43 -6.77 18.81
N PHE A 45 4.45 -6.40 19.55
CA PHE A 45 4.93 -5.02 19.65
C PHE A 45 5.86 -4.69 18.49
N GLN A 46 5.56 -3.58 17.79
CA GLN A 46 6.44 -3.01 16.75
C GLN A 46 7.37 -1.97 17.38
N TYR A 47 8.62 -2.02 17.00
CA TYR A 47 9.63 -1.02 17.32
C TYR A 47 10.53 -0.77 16.11
N GLY A 48 10.98 0.45 15.96
CA GLY A 48 11.81 0.85 14.84
C GLY A 48 11.84 2.34 14.61
N ALA A 49 12.35 2.74 13.46
CA ALA A 49 12.36 4.13 13.03
C ALA A 49 12.41 4.22 11.50
N LEU A 50 11.91 5.33 10.98
CA LEU A 50 12.20 5.79 9.63
C LEU A 50 12.99 7.10 9.70
N ALA A 51 13.79 7.36 8.68
CA ALA A 51 14.57 8.59 8.55
C ALA A 51 14.70 9.00 7.09
N GLU A 52 14.78 10.30 6.86
CA GLU A 52 14.95 10.92 5.56
C GLU A 52 16.16 11.84 5.52
N PHE A 53 16.88 11.81 4.40
CA PHE A 53 18.04 12.67 4.14
C PHE A 53 17.88 13.28 2.75
N TYR A 54 18.13 14.56 2.63
CA TYR A 54 18.02 15.31 1.39
C TYR A 54 19.35 15.96 1.02
N ASN A 55 19.74 15.87 -0.24
CA ASN A 55 20.82 16.64 -0.81
C ASN A 55 20.26 17.82 -1.59
N TYR A 56 20.36 19.00 -1.04
CA TYR A 56 19.87 20.22 -1.69
C TYR A 56 20.88 20.81 -2.69
N GLY A 57 22.13 20.30 -2.74
CA GLY A 57 23.16 20.83 -3.64
C GLY A 57 23.40 22.32 -3.45
N ASN A 58 23.05 23.11 -4.46
CA ASN A 58 23.13 24.57 -4.42
C ASN A 58 21.90 25.20 -3.74
N PRO A 59 22.06 26.26 -2.93
CA PRO A 59 20.94 26.97 -2.28
C PRO A 59 19.81 27.41 -3.21
N SER A 60 20.09 27.67 -4.49
CA SER A 60 19.13 28.18 -5.46
C SER A 60 17.98 27.18 -5.81
N ILE A 61 18.15 25.89 -5.54
CA ILE A 61 17.13 24.88 -5.84
C ILE A 61 16.20 24.60 -4.66
N TYR A 62 16.52 25.04 -3.45
CA TYR A 62 15.68 24.84 -2.28
C TYR A 62 14.27 25.46 -2.46
N PRO A 63 13.17 24.80 -2.16
CA PRO A 63 13.02 23.52 -1.42
C PRO A 63 13.14 22.22 -2.25
N GLU A 64 13.40 22.30 -3.54
CA GLU A 64 13.70 21.12 -4.34
C GLU A 64 15.05 20.51 -3.93
N TYR A 65 15.27 19.24 -4.25
CA TYR A 65 16.47 18.50 -3.90
C TYR A 65 17.04 17.77 -5.13
N LEU A 66 18.34 17.50 -5.08
CA LEU A 66 19.05 16.68 -6.08
C LEU A 66 18.83 15.20 -5.78
N ASP A 67 19.02 14.82 -4.51
CA ASP A 67 18.90 13.45 -4.03
C ASP A 67 18.08 13.37 -2.77
N HIS A 68 17.43 12.22 -2.58
CA HIS A 68 16.69 11.87 -1.38
C HIS A 68 17.01 10.42 -1.00
N ILE A 69 17.27 10.18 0.27
CA ILE A 69 17.37 8.87 0.86
C ILE A 69 16.28 8.73 1.91
N TYR A 70 15.46 7.70 1.76
CA TYR A 70 14.53 7.24 2.76
C TYR A 70 15.01 5.88 3.29
N THR A 71 15.03 5.72 4.60
CA THR A 71 15.28 4.43 5.24
C THR A 71 14.25 4.16 6.31
N GLU A 72 13.75 2.92 6.36
CA GLU A 72 12.84 2.45 7.39
C GLU A 72 13.31 1.08 7.88
N ILE A 73 13.46 0.96 9.20
CA ILE A 73 13.76 -0.30 9.87
C ILE A 73 12.78 -0.41 11.01
N SER A 74 11.82 -1.33 10.86
CA SER A 74 10.86 -1.65 11.91
C SER A 74 10.66 -3.16 12.01
N HIS A 75 10.40 -3.63 13.22
CA HIS A 75 10.27 -5.04 13.52
C HIS A 75 9.17 -5.29 14.54
N TYR A 76 8.32 -6.27 14.27
CA TYR A 76 7.35 -6.81 15.21
C TYR A 76 7.94 -7.99 15.97
N THR A 77 7.62 -8.11 17.24
CA THR A 77 8.18 -9.17 18.11
C THR A 77 7.84 -10.59 17.67
N LYS A 78 6.87 -10.77 16.77
CA LYS A 78 6.49 -12.06 16.17
C LYS A 78 7.07 -12.27 14.77
N GLY A 79 7.95 -11.39 14.28
CA GLY A 79 8.77 -11.60 13.08
C GLY A 79 8.37 -10.80 11.85
N SER A 80 7.20 -10.15 11.79
CA SER A 80 6.87 -9.20 10.73
C SER A 80 7.73 -7.95 10.81
N GLY A 81 7.92 -7.23 9.70
CA GLY A 81 8.72 -6.01 9.73
C GLY A 81 8.83 -5.33 8.38
N ILE A 82 9.47 -4.17 8.39
CA ILE A 82 9.81 -3.38 7.20
C ILE A 82 11.29 -3.04 7.29
N TYR A 83 12.05 -3.50 6.33
CA TYR A 83 13.46 -3.16 6.14
C TYR A 83 13.57 -2.57 4.74
N ARG A 84 13.68 -1.24 4.64
CA ARG A 84 13.59 -0.52 3.37
C ARG A 84 14.64 0.57 3.26
N LEU A 85 15.29 0.63 2.13
CA LEU A 85 16.16 1.70 1.69
C LEU A 85 15.68 2.18 0.31
N MET A 86 15.31 3.44 0.23
CA MET A 86 15.00 4.09 -1.04
C MET A 86 16.01 5.18 -1.32
N PHE A 87 16.42 5.26 -2.58
CA PHE A 87 17.23 6.35 -3.11
C PHE A 87 16.52 6.97 -4.31
N GLU A 88 16.42 8.27 -4.31
CA GLU A 88 15.87 9.08 -5.39
C GLU A 88 16.88 10.09 -5.84
N SER A 89 17.05 10.28 -7.15
CA SER A 89 17.99 11.25 -7.70
C SER A 89 17.46 11.89 -8.97
N ASN A 90 17.63 13.22 -9.03
CA ASN A 90 17.32 14.04 -10.20
C ASN A 90 18.55 14.38 -11.04
N HIS A 91 19.76 13.97 -10.61
CA HIS A 91 21.02 14.40 -11.26
C HIS A 91 22.03 13.28 -11.48
N PHE A 92 21.86 12.11 -10.86
CA PHE A 92 22.78 10.96 -11.03
C PHE A 92 22.92 10.56 -12.49
N ILE A 93 21.83 10.60 -13.23
CA ILE A 93 21.79 10.48 -14.70
C ILE A 93 21.25 11.81 -15.25
N PRO A 94 22.03 12.58 -16.02
CA PRO A 94 21.58 13.88 -16.52
C PRO A 94 20.25 13.81 -17.26
N GLY A 95 19.26 14.59 -16.84
CA GLY A 95 17.91 14.65 -17.41
C GLY A 95 16.99 13.48 -17.09
N VAL A 96 17.41 12.57 -16.21
CA VAL A 96 16.63 11.42 -15.79
C VAL A 96 16.41 11.47 -14.28
N HIS A 97 15.16 11.41 -13.87
CA HIS A 97 14.76 11.14 -12.51
C HIS A 97 14.82 9.64 -12.26
N MET A 98 15.54 9.22 -11.25
CA MET A 98 15.73 7.81 -10.90
C MET A 98 15.24 7.54 -9.49
N THR A 99 14.58 6.40 -9.30
CA THR A 99 14.26 5.85 -7.98
C THR A 99 14.77 4.42 -7.85
N THR A 100 15.38 4.12 -6.72
CA THR A 100 15.83 2.77 -6.35
C THR A 100 15.16 2.37 -5.05
N ASP A 101 14.65 1.14 -4.96
CA ASP A 101 14.01 0.59 -3.77
C ASP A 101 14.61 -0.78 -3.47
N LEU A 102 15.29 -0.90 -2.34
CA LEU A 102 15.77 -2.15 -1.79
C LEU A 102 14.98 -2.44 -0.52
N SER A 103 14.19 -3.51 -0.51
CA SER A 103 13.31 -3.83 0.60
C SER A 103 13.32 -5.31 0.94
N TYR A 104 13.20 -5.59 2.24
CA TYR A 104 12.82 -6.89 2.77
C TYR A 104 11.59 -6.69 3.67
N LEU A 105 10.48 -7.33 3.32
CA LEU A 105 9.16 -7.11 3.88
C LEU A 105 8.57 -8.44 4.38
N PRO A 106 9.02 -8.96 5.55
CA PRO A 106 8.42 -10.14 6.16
C PRO A 106 7.05 -9.78 6.75
N ASP A 107 6.03 -10.56 6.39
CA ASP A 107 4.69 -10.46 6.90
C ASP A 107 4.19 -11.83 7.35
N GLN A 108 4.18 -12.06 8.66
CA GLN A 108 3.91 -13.34 9.29
C GLN A 108 2.41 -13.66 9.39
N ALA A 109 1.55 -12.70 9.02
CA ALA A 109 0.10 -12.86 9.04
C ALA A 109 -0.55 -11.95 7.98
N ASN A 110 -0.11 -12.09 6.72
CA ASN A 110 -0.64 -11.32 5.61
C ASN A 110 -2.10 -11.72 5.32
N HIS A 111 -2.91 -10.75 4.96
CA HIS A 111 -4.33 -10.97 4.74
C HIS A 111 -4.59 -11.65 3.39
N PHE A 112 -5.54 -12.60 3.39
CA PHE A 112 -6.07 -13.23 2.20
C PHE A 112 -7.57 -13.52 2.40
N TYR A 113 -8.41 -12.90 1.58
CA TYR A 113 -9.88 -13.03 1.66
C TYR A 113 -10.48 -13.74 0.44
N GLY A 114 -9.64 -14.39 -0.38
CA GLY A 114 -10.05 -15.05 -1.61
C GLY A 114 -9.98 -14.12 -2.82
N PHE A 115 -10.54 -14.57 -3.93
CA PHE A 115 -10.50 -13.89 -5.22
C PHE A 115 -11.86 -13.27 -5.57
N ASN A 116 -11.83 -12.31 -6.51
CA ASN A 116 -12.99 -11.68 -7.15
C ASN A 116 -13.91 -10.92 -6.19
N GLY A 117 -13.32 -10.18 -5.24
CA GLY A 117 -14.05 -9.25 -4.40
C GLY A 117 -15.18 -9.93 -3.59
N TYR A 118 -16.43 -9.51 -3.80
CA TYR A 118 -17.60 -10.08 -3.08
C TYR A 118 -17.98 -11.50 -3.52
N GLU A 119 -17.38 -12.06 -4.57
CA GLU A 119 -17.55 -13.46 -4.88
C GLU A 119 -16.86 -14.38 -3.86
N ALA A 120 -15.86 -13.85 -3.13
CA ALA A 120 -15.30 -14.47 -1.94
C ALA A 120 -15.95 -13.89 -0.68
N VAL A 121 -16.67 -14.73 0.05
CA VAL A 121 -17.42 -14.33 1.26
C VAL A 121 -16.48 -14.14 2.44
N TYR A 122 -16.59 -12.98 3.11
CA TYR A 122 -15.91 -12.73 4.37
C TYR A 122 -16.85 -12.97 5.54
N ASN A 123 -16.53 -13.94 6.38
CA ASN A 123 -17.30 -14.25 7.60
C ASN A 123 -16.48 -13.86 8.84
N LYS A 124 -16.84 -12.70 9.44
CA LYS A 124 -16.15 -12.19 10.62
C LYS A 124 -16.28 -13.07 11.86
N ILE A 125 -17.33 -13.91 11.92
CA ILE A 125 -17.60 -14.81 13.04
C ILE A 125 -16.45 -15.81 13.20
N TRP A 126 -15.90 -16.30 12.09
CA TRP A 126 -14.81 -17.27 12.10
C TRP A 126 -13.52 -16.79 12.79
N MET A 127 -13.35 -15.47 12.91
CA MET A 127 -12.18 -14.86 13.59
C MET A 127 -12.50 -14.30 14.98
N ASN A 128 -13.77 -14.30 15.40
CA ASN A 128 -14.16 -13.73 16.69
C ASN A 128 -14.31 -14.82 17.76
N GLU A 129 -13.39 -14.83 18.72
CA GLU A 129 -13.34 -15.82 19.82
C GLU A 129 -14.59 -15.81 20.71
N GLU A 130 -15.38 -14.72 20.71
CA GLU A 130 -16.62 -14.61 21.49
C GLU A 130 -17.84 -15.26 20.81
N GLU A 131 -17.70 -15.63 19.53
CA GLU A 131 -18.81 -16.18 18.73
C GLU A 131 -18.79 -17.70 18.69
N SER A 132 -19.96 -18.32 18.71
CA SER A 132 -20.10 -19.78 18.68
C SER A 132 -19.58 -20.43 17.39
N GLY A 133 -19.45 -19.67 16.32
CA GLY A 133 -18.88 -20.10 15.04
C GLY A 133 -17.40 -19.80 14.87
N TYR A 134 -16.71 -19.44 15.95
CA TYR A 134 -15.27 -19.17 15.91
C TYR A 134 -14.47 -20.37 15.40
N ARG A 135 -13.54 -20.11 14.50
CA ARG A 135 -12.58 -21.10 13.98
C ARG A 135 -11.17 -20.76 14.45
N THR A 136 -10.62 -19.70 13.88
CA THR A 136 -9.30 -19.17 14.28
C THR A 136 -9.13 -17.72 13.82
N ARG A 137 -8.45 -16.90 14.60
CA ARG A 137 -8.06 -15.53 14.17
C ARG A 137 -7.16 -15.54 12.95
N MET A 138 -6.51 -16.67 12.63
CA MET A 138 -5.64 -16.84 11.48
C MET A 138 -6.38 -17.30 10.23
N PHE A 139 -7.71 -17.47 10.25
CA PHE A 139 -8.49 -18.02 9.14
C PHE A 139 -8.22 -17.32 7.79
N TYR A 140 -8.12 -16.00 7.78
CA TYR A 140 -7.85 -15.16 6.60
C TYR A 140 -6.39 -14.71 6.54
N ARG A 141 -5.45 -15.56 6.98
CA ARG A 141 -4.03 -15.20 7.07
C ARG A 141 -3.15 -16.26 6.45
N PHE A 142 -2.03 -15.80 5.89
CA PHE A 142 -0.91 -16.63 5.46
C PHE A 142 0.41 -15.89 5.67
N GLU A 143 1.52 -16.56 5.66
CA GLU A 143 2.84 -15.92 5.77
C GLU A 143 3.34 -15.53 4.39
N ARG A 144 3.81 -14.29 4.23
CA ARG A 144 4.43 -13.79 2.99
C ARG A 144 5.66 -12.95 3.29
N ASN A 145 6.82 -13.41 2.89
CA ASN A 145 8.05 -12.65 2.98
C ASN A 145 8.46 -12.21 1.58
N GLN A 146 8.69 -10.91 1.38
CA GLN A 146 9.06 -10.34 0.08
C GLN A 146 10.44 -9.69 0.16
N PHE A 147 11.36 -10.14 -0.69
CA PHE A 147 12.54 -9.37 -1.08
C PHE A 147 12.24 -8.60 -2.36
N ARG A 148 12.67 -7.34 -2.43
CA ARG A 148 12.47 -6.49 -3.60
C ARG A 148 13.69 -5.62 -3.85
N PHE A 149 14.21 -5.65 -5.08
CA PHE A 149 15.13 -4.68 -5.63
C PHE A 149 14.53 -4.11 -6.91
N LYS A 150 14.29 -2.81 -6.93
CA LYS A 150 13.60 -2.13 -8.03
C LYS A 150 14.34 -0.85 -8.41
N ASN A 151 14.43 -0.57 -9.71
CA ASN A 151 14.89 0.70 -10.25
C ASN A 151 13.88 1.20 -11.29
N ASP A 152 13.49 2.46 -11.15
CA ASP A 152 12.62 3.15 -12.08
C ASP A 152 13.27 4.46 -12.55
N PHE A 153 13.09 4.76 -13.81
CA PHE A 153 13.67 5.90 -14.50
C PHE A 153 12.57 6.66 -15.21
N GLN A 154 12.65 7.98 -15.17
CA GLN A 154 11.73 8.86 -15.88
C GLN A 154 12.51 10.03 -16.46
N GLY A 155 12.32 10.30 -17.75
CA GLY A 155 12.95 11.41 -18.45
C GLY A 155 11.94 12.18 -19.30
N ARG A 156 12.36 13.36 -19.77
CA ARG A 156 11.54 14.17 -20.68
C ARG A 156 11.42 13.48 -22.03
N LEU A 157 10.21 13.38 -22.56
CA LEU A 157 9.94 12.87 -23.89
C LEU A 157 9.68 14.04 -24.87
N SER A 158 8.80 14.99 -24.50
CA SER A 158 8.50 16.17 -25.28
C SER A 158 7.91 17.29 -24.43
N GLY A 159 8.34 18.51 -24.66
CA GLY A 159 7.94 19.66 -23.83
C GLY A 159 8.31 19.47 -22.35
N ASP A 160 7.62 20.17 -21.46
CA ASP A 160 7.91 20.11 -20.01
C ASP A 160 7.04 19.07 -19.26
N HIS A 161 5.95 18.64 -19.86
CA HIS A 161 4.95 17.82 -19.18
C HIS A 161 4.97 16.35 -19.60
N LEU A 162 5.33 16.04 -20.86
CA LEU A 162 5.34 14.67 -21.36
C LEU A 162 6.66 13.98 -21.05
N LYS A 163 6.59 12.85 -20.34
CA LYS A 163 7.74 12.09 -19.85
C LYS A 163 7.63 10.63 -20.32
N TRP A 164 8.78 10.02 -20.61
CA TRP A 164 8.90 8.56 -20.70
C TRP A 164 9.24 7.98 -19.33
N SER A 165 8.87 6.73 -19.11
CA SER A 165 9.28 5.96 -17.93
C SER A 165 9.69 4.57 -18.32
N ALA A 166 10.71 4.03 -17.67
CA ALA A 166 11.16 2.66 -17.79
C ALA A 166 11.63 2.16 -16.43
N GLY A 167 11.60 0.85 -16.22
CA GLY A 167 12.08 0.30 -14.96
C GLY A 167 12.23 -1.20 -14.99
N PHE A 168 12.84 -1.74 -13.94
CA PHE A 168 12.93 -3.17 -13.72
C PHE A 168 12.81 -3.48 -12.22
N ALA A 169 12.34 -4.68 -11.92
CA ALA A 169 12.30 -5.19 -10.55
C ALA A 169 12.73 -6.64 -10.49
N PHE A 170 13.49 -6.99 -9.46
CA PHE A 170 13.77 -8.35 -9.03
C PHE A 170 13.06 -8.56 -7.70
N GLN A 171 12.13 -9.50 -7.66
CA GLN A 171 11.32 -9.75 -6.48
C GLN A 171 11.25 -11.23 -6.20
N ASN A 172 11.49 -11.61 -4.94
CA ASN A 172 11.29 -12.97 -4.47
C ASN A 172 10.24 -12.97 -3.38
N PHE A 173 9.27 -13.84 -3.52
CA PHE A 173 8.22 -14.08 -2.54
C PHE A 173 8.41 -15.47 -1.94
N LYS A 174 8.41 -15.54 -0.61
CA LYS A 174 8.23 -16.80 0.10
C LYS A 174 6.87 -16.78 0.74
N VAL A 175 6.09 -17.81 0.46
CA VAL A 175 4.74 -17.99 0.94
C VAL A 175 4.66 -19.28 1.74
N SER A 176 3.88 -19.29 2.79
CA SER A 176 3.60 -20.48 3.59
C SER A 176 2.35 -20.29 4.44
N SER A 177 1.86 -21.37 5.01
CA SER A 177 0.94 -21.31 6.14
C SER A 177 1.53 -20.51 7.29
N VAL A 178 0.67 -19.92 8.11
CA VAL A 178 1.08 -19.17 9.30
C VAL A 178 1.82 -20.09 10.28
N ASP A 179 2.96 -19.64 10.79
CA ASP A 179 3.72 -20.34 11.85
C ASP A 179 3.02 -20.16 13.21
N ILE A 180 2.15 -21.11 13.53
CA ILE A 180 1.35 -21.10 14.76
C ILE A 180 2.21 -21.20 16.01
N ASP A 181 3.33 -21.95 15.99
CA ASP A 181 4.23 -22.04 17.14
C ASP A 181 4.85 -20.68 17.49
N ARG A 182 5.26 -19.93 16.46
CA ARG A 182 5.76 -18.56 16.63
C ARG A 182 4.71 -17.64 17.21
N LEU A 183 3.48 -17.68 16.71
CA LEU A 183 2.39 -16.82 17.19
C LEU A 183 1.94 -17.19 18.60
N ASN A 184 1.96 -18.46 18.96
CA ASN A 184 1.59 -18.98 20.27
C ASN A 184 2.65 -18.75 21.36
N LYS A 185 3.89 -18.40 20.96
CA LYS A 185 4.98 -18.21 21.92
C LYS A 185 4.64 -17.13 22.94
N GLY A 186 4.56 -17.54 24.22
CA GLY A 186 4.26 -16.64 25.36
C GLY A 186 2.79 -16.22 25.44
N LYS A 187 1.86 -16.96 24.83
CA LYS A 187 0.41 -16.79 25.00
C LYS A 187 -0.16 -17.90 25.88
N ASP A 188 -1.09 -17.54 26.76
CA ASP A 188 -1.84 -18.49 27.60
C ASP A 188 -2.91 -19.20 26.74
N GLU A 189 -3.67 -18.45 25.95
CA GLU A 189 -4.62 -18.98 24.97
C GLU A 189 -3.93 -19.23 23.64
N LYS A 190 -3.95 -20.48 23.20
CA LYS A 190 -3.24 -20.93 22.00
C LYS A 190 -4.19 -21.01 20.82
N LEU A 191 -3.69 -20.51 19.68
CA LEU A 191 -4.33 -20.71 18.38
C LEU A 191 -4.23 -22.18 18.00
N PRO A 192 -5.27 -22.74 17.32
CA PRO A 192 -5.22 -24.09 16.78
C PRO A 192 -4.15 -24.19 15.68
N TYR A 193 -3.57 -25.37 15.52
CA TYR A 193 -2.67 -25.64 14.38
C TYR A 193 -3.44 -25.62 13.07
N VAL A 194 -2.77 -25.24 12.00
CA VAL A 194 -3.32 -25.21 10.64
C VAL A 194 -3.79 -26.60 10.17
N THR A 195 -3.18 -27.67 10.69
CA THR A 195 -3.62 -29.06 10.45
C THR A 195 -4.96 -29.40 11.07
N ASP A 196 -5.31 -28.74 12.16
CA ASP A 196 -6.54 -28.99 12.91
C ASP A 196 -7.67 -28.06 12.46
N GLU A 197 -7.33 -26.80 12.18
CA GLU A 197 -8.24 -25.78 11.64
C GLU A 197 -7.55 -25.04 10.48
N PRO A 198 -7.66 -25.54 9.24
CA PRO A 198 -7.07 -24.90 8.06
C PRO A 198 -7.73 -23.56 7.76
N GLY A 199 -6.90 -22.54 7.48
CA GLY A 199 -7.35 -21.22 7.05
C GLY A 199 -7.79 -21.20 5.59
N LEU A 200 -8.18 -20.02 5.12
CA LEU A 200 -8.65 -19.87 3.73
C LEU A 200 -7.54 -20.16 2.70
N PHE A 201 -6.30 -19.85 3.02
CA PHE A 201 -5.14 -20.12 2.16
C PHE A 201 -4.98 -21.63 1.89
N GLU A 202 -5.02 -22.45 2.93
CA GLU A 202 -4.91 -23.89 2.84
C GLU A 202 -6.14 -24.52 2.13
N ARG A 203 -7.32 -23.97 2.36
CA ARG A 203 -8.55 -24.40 1.69
C ARG A 203 -8.50 -24.11 0.20
N TYR A 204 -7.97 -22.94 -0.21
CA TYR A 204 -7.79 -22.62 -1.63
C TYR A 204 -6.77 -23.54 -2.31
N GLN A 205 -5.73 -23.99 -1.59
CA GLN A 205 -4.82 -25.02 -2.10
C GLN A 205 -5.52 -26.38 -2.25
N ALA A 206 -6.26 -26.82 -1.23
CA ALA A 206 -7.00 -28.07 -1.27
C ALA A 206 -8.06 -28.11 -2.38
N LEU A 207 -8.64 -26.96 -2.74
CA LEU A 207 -9.58 -26.81 -3.84
C LEU A 207 -8.91 -26.61 -5.21
N GLY A 208 -7.58 -26.53 -5.26
CA GLY A 208 -6.82 -26.27 -6.50
C GLY A 208 -6.94 -24.85 -7.04
N LEU A 209 -7.39 -23.90 -6.22
CA LEU A 209 -7.49 -22.47 -6.56
C LEU A 209 -6.14 -21.74 -6.43
N ILE A 210 -5.27 -22.26 -5.61
CA ILE A 210 -3.85 -21.91 -5.52
C ILE A 210 -3.10 -23.17 -5.89
N SER A 211 -2.31 -23.10 -6.97
CA SER A 211 -1.54 -24.25 -7.43
C SER A 211 -0.40 -24.59 -6.48
N THR A 212 0.04 -25.84 -6.49
CA THR A 212 1.19 -26.27 -5.67
C THR A 212 2.48 -25.52 -6.00
N ASN A 213 2.63 -25.06 -7.25
CA ASN A 213 3.80 -24.29 -7.66
C ASN A 213 3.77 -22.86 -7.10
N GLU A 214 2.59 -22.33 -6.81
CA GLU A 214 2.43 -20.97 -6.24
C GLU A 214 2.46 -20.97 -4.71
N ALA A 215 2.16 -22.12 -4.10
CA ALA A 215 1.95 -22.23 -2.65
C ALA A 215 3.20 -21.87 -1.82
N ASP A 216 4.39 -22.05 -2.39
CA ASP A 216 5.68 -21.70 -1.75
C ASP A 216 6.21 -20.32 -2.16
N GLY A 217 5.53 -19.65 -3.11
CA GLY A 217 6.00 -18.39 -3.70
C GLY A 217 6.94 -18.59 -4.87
N GLY A 218 7.82 -17.64 -5.16
CA GLY A 218 8.76 -17.71 -6.26
C GLY A 218 9.34 -16.36 -6.66
N TRP A 219 10.08 -16.34 -7.76
CA TRP A 219 10.63 -15.11 -8.34
C TRP A 219 9.64 -14.48 -9.32
N VAL A 220 9.44 -13.16 -9.17
CA VAL A 220 8.71 -12.33 -10.13
C VAL A 220 9.59 -11.15 -10.51
N ASN A 221 10.30 -11.29 -11.62
CA ASN A 221 11.21 -10.29 -12.14
C ASN A 221 10.54 -9.59 -13.31
N THR A 222 10.45 -8.27 -13.28
CA THR A 222 9.64 -7.51 -14.23
C THR A 222 10.42 -6.42 -14.94
N LEU A 223 10.01 -6.13 -16.17
CA LEU A 223 10.36 -4.92 -16.92
C LEU A 223 9.12 -4.05 -17.04
N LYS A 224 9.30 -2.74 -16.98
CA LYS A 224 8.23 -1.77 -17.03
C LYS A 224 8.57 -0.66 -18.00
N ALA A 225 7.60 -0.24 -18.80
CA ALA A 225 7.70 0.93 -19.66
C ALA A 225 6.39 1.70 -19.67
N GLY A 226 6.47 3.03 -19.87
CA GLY A 226 5.28 3.85 -19.90
C GLY A 226 5.55 5.30 -20.25
N ILE A 227 4.48 6.07 -20.26
CA ILE A 227 4.49 7.52 -20.45
C ILE A 227 3.70 8.20 -19.33
N ALA A 228 4.10 9.41 -19.01
CA ALA A 228 3.43 10.23 -18.02
C ALA A 228 3.24 11.65 -18.54
N TRP A 229 2.06 12.21 -18.28
CA TRP A 229 1.80 13.63 -18.44
C TRP A 229 1.65 14.23 -17.04
N ASP A 230 2.50 15.20 -16.68
CA ASP A 230 2.54 15.82 -15.37
C ASP A 230 2.60 17.35 -15.48
N SER A 231 1.48 18.01 -15.21
CA SER A 231 1.33 19.48 -15.21
C SER A 231 0.93 20.02 -13.83
N ARG A 232 1.25 19.28 -12.77
CA ARG A 232 0.97 19.71 -11.39
C ARG A 232 1.77 20.97 -11.05
N ASP A 233 1.14 21.87 -10.30
CA ASP A 233 1.77 23.07 -9.74
C ASP A 233 2.82 22.73 -8.66
N ASN A 234 2.60 21.67 -7.90
CA ASN A 234 3.47 21.21 -6.83
C ASN A 234 3.38 19.67 -6.74
N ARG A 235 4.53 18.98 -6.61
CA ARG A 235 4.53 17.52 -6.55
C ARG A 235 4.08 16.96 -5.20
N PRO A 236 4.60 17.44 -4.04
CA PRO A 236 4.22 16.90 -2.73
C PRO A 236 2.77 17.19 -2.34
N ASN A 237 2.22 18.33 -2.78
CA ASN A 237 0.90 18.78 -2.38
C ASN A 237 0.22 19.57 -3.51
N PRO A 238 -0.17 18.91 -4.59
CA PRO A 238 -0.73 19.57 -5.75
C PRO A 238 -2.14 20.12 -5.45
N MET A 239 -2.35 21.35 -5.89
CA MET A 239 -3.64 22.05 -5.82
C MET A 239 -4.26 22.26 -7.20
N LYS A 240 -3.42 22.23 -8.27
CA LYS A 240 -3.83 22.49 -9.64
C LYS A 240 -3.07 21.62 -10.62
N GLY A 241 -3.68 21.35 -11.77
CA GLY A 241 -3.09 20.60 -12.87
C GLY A 241 -3.55 19.17 -12.93
N LEU A 242 -2.86 18.34 -13.67
CA LEU A 242 -3.16 16.91 -13.80
C LEU A 242 -1.89 16.07 -13.83
N TRP A 243 -2.04 14.81 -13.45
CA TRP A 243 -0.99 13.80 -13.56
C TRP A 243 -1.58 12.48 -14.05
N THR A 244 -1.27 12.13 -15.29
CA THR A 244 -1.74 10.91 -15.93
C THR A 244 -0.55 10.03 -16.26
N GLU A 245 -0.62 8.77 -15.89
CA GLU A 245 0.40 7.77 -16.17
C GLU A 245 -0.24 6.56 -16.85
N LEU A 246 0.43 6.05 -17.85
CA LEU A 246 0.04 4.87 -18.62
C LEU A 246 1.27 4.00 -18.80
N GLY A 247 1.15 2.70 -18.53
CA GLY A 247 2.28 1.80 -18.64
C GLY A 247 1.92 0.34 -18.82
N VAL A 248 2.93 -0.41 -19.15
CA VAL A 248 2.92 -1.87 -19.26
C VAL A 248 4.02 -2.41 -18.38
N GLU A 249 3.72 -3.50 -17.69
CA GLU A 249 4.68 -4.32 -16.96
C GLU A 249 4.67 -5.73 -17.55
N VAL A 250 5.85 -6.31 -17.76
CA VAL A 250 6.01 -7.66 -18.26
C VAL A 250 6.94 -8.46 -17.36
N ALA A 251 6.58 -9.70 -17.08
CA ALA A 251 7.41 -10.70 -16.40
C ALA A 251 7.87 -11.75 -17.43
N PRO A 252 8.98 -11.50 -18.16
CA PRO A 252 9.41 -12.42 -19.22
C PRO A 252 10.13 -13.62 -18.61
N GLN A 253 9.93 -14.81 -19.16
CA GLN A 253 10.55 -16.05 -18.67
C GLN A 253 12.08 -16.02 -18.70
N PHE A 254 12.71 -15.30 -19.66
CA PHE A 254 14.17 -15.21 -19.76
C PHE A 254 14.82 -14.49 -18.53
N MET A 255 14.04 -13.80 -17.69
CA MET A 255 14.51 -13.22 -16.44
C MET A 255 14.47 -14.21 -15.25
N GLY A 256 14.21 -15.48 -15.52
CA GLY A 256 14.14 -16.53 -14.47
C GLY A 256 12.79 -16.58 -13.76
N ASN A 257 11.71 -16.16 -14.43
CA ASN A 257 10.36 -16.28 -13.94
C ASN A 257 9.76 -17.66 -14.22
N ASP A 258 9.09 -18.23 -13.24
CA ASP A 258 8.28 -19.44 -13.43
C ASP A 258 6.95 -19.09 -14.14
N TRP A 259 6.44 -17.87 -13.92
CA TRP A 259 5.22 -17.34 -14.54
C TRP A 259 5.55 -16.22 -15.54
N GLY A 260 5.07 -16.36 -16.76
CA GLY A 260 5.17 -15.31 -17.77
C GLY A 260 3.84 -14.56 -17.88
N PHE A 261 3.85 -13.24 -17.66
CA PHE A 261 2.65 -12.42 -17.81
C PHE A 261 2.96 -11.00 -18.28
N SER A 262 1.93 -10.31 -18.72
CA SER A 262 1.99 -8.87 -18.94
C SER A 262 0.76 -8.18 -18.38
N LYS A 263 0.96 -6.98 -17.80
CA LYS A 263 -0.09 -6.14 -17.21
C LYS A 263 -0.08 -4.77 -17.85
N PHE A 264 -1.26 -4.21 -18.02
CA PHE A 264 -1.48 -2.82 -18.40
C PHE A 264 -2.07 -2.06 -17.22
N TYR A 265 -1.68 -0.80 -17.08
CA TYR A 265 -2.24 0.09 -16.09
C TYR A 265 -2.30 1.53 -16.59
N ILE A 266 -3.33 2.23 -16.14
CA ILE A 266 -3.49 3.67 -16.31
C ILE A 266 -3.95 4.27 -15.00
N THR A 267 -3.36 5.40 -14.62
CA THR A 267 -3.81 6.19 -13.48
C THR A 267 -3.89 7.66 -13.88
N HIS A 268 -5.06 8.26 -13.68
CA HIS A 268 -5.30 9.67 -13.94
C HIS A 268 -5.61 10.39 -12.63
N ARG A 269 -4.99 11.54 -12.42
CA ARG A 269 -5.22 12.41 -11.26
C ARG A 269 -5.47 13.81 -11.74
N GLN A 270 -6.50 14.46 -11.20
CA GLN A 270 -6.86 15.82 -11.52
C GLN A 270 -7.01 16.65 -10.26
N TYR A 271 -6.50 17.86 -10.30
CA TYR A 271 -6.50 18.80 -9.18
C TYR A 271 -7.17 20.10 -9.60
N PHE A 272 -8.23 20.50 -8.89
CA PHE A 272 -8.98 21.72 -9.12
C PHE A 272 -8.88 22.62 -7.90
N THR A 273 -8.25 23.78 -8.03
CA THR A 273 -8.27 24.80 -7.00
C THR A 273 -9.66 25.42 -6.91
N LEU A 274 -10.31 25.33 -5.76
CA LEU A 274 -11.59 25.97 -5.48
C LEU A 274 -11.37 27.31 -4.78
N ILE A 275 -10.48 27.34 -3.78
CA ILE A 275 -10.01 28.55 -3.12
C ILE A 275 -8.48 28.52 -3.18
N GLU A 276 -7.89 29.56 -3.73
CA GLU A 276 -6.45 29.62 -3.94
C GLU A 276 -5.68 29.41 -2.62
N LYS A 277 -4.71 28.52 -2.64
CA LYS A 277 -3.89 28.03 -1.51
C LYS A 277 -4.62 27.20 -0.47
N ASP A 278 -5.94 27.32 -0.31
CA ASP A 278 -6.65 26.79 0.85
C ASP A 278 -7.51 25.57 0.55
N LEU A 279 -8.20 25.53 -0.60
CA LEU A 279 -9.19 24.47 -0.88
C LEU A 279 -9.04 23.93 -2.30
N ALA A 280 -8.94 22.63 -2.43
CA ALA A 280 -8.93 21.94 -3.71
C ALA A 280 -9.86 20.73 -3.70
N LEU A 281 -10.53 20.50 -4.82
CA LEU A 281 -11.18 19.23 -5.15
C LEU A 281 -10.20 18.43 -6.00
N VAL A 282 -9.90 17.21 -5.59
CA VAL A 282 -8.98 16.36 -6.31
C VAL A 282 -9.57 14.96 -6.48
N TYR A 283 -9.21 14.29 -7.60
CA TYR A 283 -9.59 12.90 -7.77
C TYR A 283 -8.49 12.08 -8.44
N ARG A 284 -8.48 10.78 -8.15
CA ARG A 284 -7.69 9.76 -8.82
C ARG A 284 -8.63 8.70 -9.41
N LEU A 285 -8.37 8.29 -10.63
CA LEU A 285 -9.00 7.14 -11.28
C LEU A 285 -7.90 6.20 -11.78
N GLY A 286 -8.03 4.92 -11.48
CA GLY A 286 -7.08 3.90 -11.90
C GLY A 286 -7.77 2.70 -12.55
N TYR A 287 -7.08 2.09 -13.50
CA TYR A 287 -7.45 0.82 -14.11
C TYR A 287 -6.19 -0.03 -14.30
N GLN A 288 -6.28 -1.30 -13.95
CA GLN A 288 -5.21 -2.27 -14.16
C GLN A 288 -5.83 -3.58 -14.63
N THR A 289 -5.14 -4.27 -15.56
CA THR A 289 -5.57 -5.56 -16.11
C THR A 289 -4.37 -6.40 -16.52
N THR A 290 -4.51 -7.70 -16.49
CA THR A 290 -3.60 -8.62 -17.15
C THR A 290 -3.92 -8.63 -18.65
N LEU A 291 -2.89 -8.49 -19.49
CA LEU A 291 -3.00 -8.54 -20.96
C LEU A 291 -2.75 -9.96 -21.48
N SER A 292 -1.84 -10.68 -20.84
CA SER A 292 -1.48 -12.05 -21.23
C SER A 292 -0.81 -12.80 -20.08
N GLY A 293 -0.87 -14.13 -20.15
CA GLY A 293 -0.24 -15.03 -19.18
C GLY A 293 -1.03 -15.17 -17.88
N GLU A 294 -0.40 -15.77 -16.88
CA GLU A 294 -0.99 -16.02 -15.56
C GLU A 294 -0.17 -15.29 -14.50
N VAL A 295 -0.85 -14.46 -13.70
CA VAL A 295 -0.25 -13.74 -12.58
C VAL A 295 -0.38 -14.61 -11.33
N PRO A 296 0.74 -15.00 -10.66
CA PRO A 296 0.66 -15.84 -9.48
C PRO A 296 -0.10 -15.13 -8.35
N PHE A 297 -0.86 -15.90 -7.55
CA PHE A 297 -1.78 -15.35 -6.55
C PHE A 297 -1.11 -14.36 -5.58
N PHE A 298 0.12 -14.64 -5.18
CA PHE A 298 0.87 -13.79 -4.24
C PHE A 298 1.33 -12.46 -4.87
N TYR A 299 1.26 -12.32 -6.20
CA TYR A 299 1.52 -11.09 -6.94
C TYR A 299 0.22 -10.33 -7.29
N GLN A 300 -0.94 -10.95 -7.21
CA GLN A 300 -2.23 -10.30 -7.52
C GLN A 300 -2.53 -9.09 -6.64
N SER A 301 -1.99 -9.05 -5.42
CA SER A 301 -2.13 -7.90 -4.52
C SER A 301 -1.33 -6.64 -4.94
N GLN A 302 -0.53 -6.73 -6.02
CA GLN A 302 0.27 -5.59 -6.51
C GLN A 302 -0.62 -4.62 -7.29
N VAL A 303 -0.93 -3.48 -6.68
CA VAL A 303 -1.66 -2.37 -7.33
C VAL A 303 -0.66 -1.28 -7.71
N ILE A 304 -0.47 -1.08 -9.00
CA ILE A 304 0.44 -0.07 -9.52
C ILE A 304 -0.26 1.28 -9.47
N THR A 305 0.21 2.16 -8.60
CA THR A 305 -0.36 3.50 -8.42
C THR A 305 0.47 4.59 -9.08
N SER A 306 1.73 4.32 -9.39
CA SER A 306 2.63 5.25 -10.07
C SER A 306 3.75 4.51 -10.81
N LEU A 307 4.21 5.08 -11.91
CA LEU A 307 5.34 4.58 -12.67
C LEU A 307 6.67 4.63 -11.91
N LEU A 308 6.88 5.64 -11.07
CA LEU A 308 8.11 5.81 -10.29
C LEU A 308 8.07 5.10 -8.94
N THR A 309 7.01 5.28 -8.17
CA THR A 309 6.91 4.66 -6.84
C THR A 309 6.49 3.19 -6.90
N GLY A 310 5.86 2.79 -8.03
CA GLY A 310 5.50 1.40 -8.30
C GLY A 310 4.22 0.95 -7.61
N ALA A 311 4.17 -0.33 -7.27
CA ALA A 311 2.99 -0.98 -6.72
C ALA A 311 2.92 -0.92 -5.20
N THR A 312 1.70 -0.86 -4.67
CA THR A 312 1.40 -1.22 -3.28
C THR A 312 1.11 -2.71 -3.19
N ASN A 313 1.28 -3.31 -2.02
CA ASN A 313 1.06 -4.74 -1.78
C ASN A 313 -0.26 -5.03 -1.04
N GLU A 314 -1.28 -4.22 -1.27
CA GLU A 314 -2.49 -4.22 -0.44
C GLU A 314 -3.76 -4.63 -1.20
N GLY A 315 -3.65 -5.00 -2.48
CA GLY A 315 -4.82 -5.18 -3.33
C GLY A 315 -5.68 -3.91 -3.41
N LEU A 316 -6.94 -4.03 -3.73
CA LEU A 316 -7.90 -2.98 -3.44
C LEU A 316 -8.37 -3.13 -1.99
N GLY A 317 -8.07 -2.11 -1.20
CA GLY A 317 -8.26 -2.06 0.26
C GLY A 317 -7.00 -1.54 0.95
N GLY A 318 -7.10 -1.18 2.22
CA GLY A 318 -6.00 -0.61 2.97
C GLY A 318 -5.75 0.87 2.70
N ALA A 319 -4.65 1.38 3.24
CA ALA A 319 -4.37 2.81 3.27
C ALA A 319 -4.00 3.42 1.90
N SER A 320 -3.53 2.61 0.97
CA SER A 320 -2.96 3.10 -0.30
C SER A 320 -3.93 3.06 -1.49
N SER A 321 -5.09 2.42 -1.34
CA SER A 321 -6.09 2.30 -2.41
C SER A 321 -7.49 2.68 -1.98
N LEU A 322 -8.15 1.92 -1.10
CA LEU A 322 -9.51 2.18 -0.58
C LEU A 322 -9.44 2.26 0.96
N ARG A 323 -9.32 3.47 1.50
CA ARG A 323 -9.21 3.70 2.95
C ARG A 323 -10.50 3.30 3.67
N GLY A 324 -10.39 2.53 4.75
CA GLY A 324 -11.53 1.97 5.47
C GLY A 324 -11.97 0.58 5.01
N VAL A 325 -11.63 0.16 3.80
CA VAL A 325 -11.75 -1.23 3.33
C VAL A 325 -10.56 -2.04 3.85
N MET A 326 -10.77 -3.28 4.25
CA MET A 326 -9.72 -4.17 4.75
C MET A 326 -8.60 -4.36 3.72
N ARG A 327 -7.36 -4.35 4.19
CA ARG A 327 -6.17 -4.61 3.37
C ARG A 327 -6.28 -5.96 2.67
N ASN A 328 -5.96 -6.02 1.37
CA ASN A 328 -6.08 -7.21 0.52
C ASN A 328 -7.50 -7.80 0.42
N ARG A 329 -8.55 -7.01 0.72
CA ARG A 329 -9.93 -7.50 0.65
C ARG A 329 -10.36 -7.86 -0.76
N VAL A 330 -9.88 -7.12 -1.75
CA VAL A 330 -10.32 -7.24 -3.13
C VAL A 330 -9.13 -7.59 -4.01
N LEU A 331 -9.12 -8.81 -4.50
CA LEU A 331 -8.17 -9.32 -5.49
C LEU A 331 -8.94 -9.74 -6.73
N GLY A 332 -8.42 -9.44 -7.90
CA GLY A 332 -9.01 -9.78 -9.20
C GLY A 332 -7.99 -9.63 -10.32
N ASP A 333 -8.31 -10.13 -11.50
CA ASP A 333 -7.42 -10.04 -12.65
C ASP A 333 -7.38 -8.62 -13.23
N ALA A 334 -8.55 -7.97 -13.34
CA ALA A 334 -8.65 -6.56 -13.66
C ALA A 334 -9.54 -5.82 -12.68
N PHE A 335 -9.18 -4.57 -12.41
CA PHE A 335 -9.96 -3.73 -11.51
C PHE A 335 -9.92 -2.25 -11.90
N VAL A 336 -10.92 -1.53 -11.45
CA VAL A 336 -10.98 -0.07 -11.42
C VAL A 336 -10.92 0.42 -9.99
N LEU A 337 -10.30 1.58 -9.78
CA LEU A 337 -10.30 2.28 -8.49
C LEU A 337 -10.53 3.77 -8.70
N GLY A 338 -11.14 4.42 -7.71
CA GLY A 338 -11.31 5.86 -7.68
C GLY A 338 -11.25 6.41 -6.26
N ASN A 339 -10.68 7.59 -6.15
CA ASN A 339 -10.60 8.35 -4.90
C ASN A 339 -10.98 9.78 -5.21
N ILE A 340 -11.84 10.38 -4.41
CA ILE A 340 -12.25 11.78 -4.50
C ILE A 340 -11.96 12.42 -3.16
N GLU A 341 -11.27 13.56 -3.15
CA GLU A 341 -10.93 14.26 -1.91
C GLU A 341 -11.24 15.74 -2.02
N LEU A 342 -11.81 16.28 -0.95
CA LEU A 342 -11.87 17.72 -0.72
C LEU A 342 -10.76 18.07 0.27
N ARG A 343 -9.68 18.68 -0.22
CA ARG A 343 -8.48 19.05 0.55
C ARG A 343 -8.59 20.49 1.02
N TRP A 344 -8.61 20.70 2.32
CA TRP A 344 -8.72 22.02 2.93
C TRP A 344 -7.54 22.28 3.88
N LYS A 345 -6.98 23.49 3.82
CA LYS A 345 -5.86 23.94 4.67
C LYS A 345 -6.33 25.10 5.55
N PRO A 346 -7.08 24.82 6.63
CA PRO A 346 -7.72 25.88 7.45
C PRO A 346 -6.76 26.63 8.35
N ILE A 347 -5.62 26.07 8.70
CA ILE A 347 -4.74 26.60 9.75
C ILE A 347 -3.31 26.64 9.27
N TYR A 348 -2.71 27.81 9.24
CA TYR A 348 -1.30 28.06 9.00
C TYR A 348 -0.65 28.63 10.25
N PHE A 349 0.56 28.18 10.56
CA PHE A 349 1.33 28.65 11.71
C PHE A 349 2.82 28.40 11.49
N THR A 350 3.66 29.06 12.28
CA THR A 350 5.11 28.86 12.25
C THR A 350 5.58 28.33 13.61
N VAL A 351 6.35 27.25 13.60
CA VAL A 351 6.95 26.66 14.80
C VAL A 351 8.43 26.44 14.52
N LEU A 352 9.30 26.91 15.43
CA LEU A 352 10.76 26.75 15.32
C LEU A 352 11.31 27.21 13.94
N ASN A 353 10.79 28.32 13.42
CA ASN A 353 11.10 28.85 12.09
C ASN A 353 10.75 27.91 10.92
N GLN A 354 9.85 26.93 11.12
CA GLN A 354 9.30 26.07 10.09
C GLN A 354 7.88 26.52 9.77
N ASP A 355 7.57 26.67 8.48
CA ASP A 355 6.21 26.98 8.03
C ASP A 355 5.37 25.70 8.08
N CYS A 356 4.31 25.74 8.85
CA CYS A 356 3.43 24.58 9.09
C CYS A 356 1.99 24.89 8.70
N TYR A 357 1.25 23.86 8.38
CA TYR A 357 -0.20 23.94 8.29
C TYR A 357 -0.85 22.63 8.75
N ILE A 358 -2.12 22.70 9.13
CA ILE A 358 -2.97 21.53 9.31
C ILE A 358 -3.89 21.43 8.09
N GLY A 359 -3.76 20.33 7.36
CA GLY A 359 -4.70 19.93 6.33
C GLY A 359 -5.84 19.07 6.89
N LEU A 360 -7.04 19.27 6.37
CA LEU A 360 -8.21 18.44 6.62
C LEU A 360 -8.74 17.96 5.27
N ASN A 361 -8.89 16.66 5.11
CA ASN A 361 -9.49 16.10 3.91
C ASN A 361 -10.76 15.35 4.25
N MET A 362 -11.78 15.49 3.42
CA MET A 362 -12.89 14.55 3.32
C MET A 362 -12.66 13.70 2.08
N PHE A 363 -12.85 12.39 2.18
CA PHE A 363 -12.65 11.50 1.06
C PHE A 363 -13.80 10.52 0.85
N TYR A 364 -13.93 10.10 -0.40
CA TYR A 364 -14.75 8.98 -0.84
C TYR A 364 -13.91 8.11 -1.77
N ASP A 365 -13.76 6.84 -1.42
CA ASP A 365 -12.97 5.87 -2.16
C ASP A 365 -13.88 4.74 -2.67
N PHE A 366 -13.63 4.28 -3.90
CA PHE A 366 -14.39 3.19 -4.51
C PHE A 366 -13.52 2.36 -5.45
N GLY A 367 -13.85 1.08 -5.57
CA GLY A 367 -13.18 0.18 -6.50
C GLY A 367 -13.99 -1.07 -6.77
N ARG A 368 -13.65 -1.76 -7.85
CA ARG A 368 -14.35 -2.99 -8.27
C ARG A 368 -13.46 -3.87 -9.12
N VAL A 369 -13.58 -5.18 -8.98
CA VAL A 369 -13.07 -6.13 -9.97
C VAL A 369 -13.96 -6.04 -11.22
N VAL A 370 -13.33 -5.94 -12.39
CA VAL A 370 -14.02 -5.84 -13.69
C VAL A 370 -13.66 -6.98 -14.64
N ASN A 371 -12.63 -7.75 -14.29
CA ASN A 371 -12.35 -9.05 -14.88
C ASN A 371 -11.90 -9.99 -13.76
N ASP A 372 -12.55 -11.15 -13.69
CA ASP A 372 -12.34 -12.11 -12.62
C ASP A 372 -11.08 -12.95 -12.87
N ILE A 373 -10.46 -13.40 -11.79
CA ILE A 373 -9.55 -14.53 -11.82
C ILE A 373 -10.41 -15.77 -12.12
N ASN A 374 -10.03 -16.52 -13.16
CA ASN A 374 -10.78 -17.69 -13.57
C ASN A 374 -10.77 -18.77 -12.49
N LEU A 375 -11.95 -19.14 -12.00
CA LEU A 375 -12.13 -20.27 -11.10
C LEU A 375 -12.61 -21.49 -11.88
N PRO A 376 -12.24 -22.72 -11.45
CA PRO A 376 -12.69 -23.94 -12.13
C PRO A 376 -14.23 -24.04 -12.18
N GLY A 377 -14.80 -24.38 -13.34
CA GLY A 377 -16.24 -24.48 -13.52
C GLY A 377 -16.93 -25.57 -12.67
N ASN A 378 -16.15 -26.51 -12.15
CA ASN A 378 -16.62 -27.57 -11.23
C ASN A 378 -16.29 -27.27 -9.75
N LEU A 379 -15.98 -26.01 -9.41
CA LEU A 379 -15.52 -25.63 -8.07
C LEU A 379 -16.51 -26.07 -6.97
N GLN A 380 -17.80 -25.87 -7.17
CA GLN A 380 -18.80 -26.30 -6.19
C GLN A 380 -18.77 -27.81 -5.95
N TYR A 381 -18.69 -28.61 -7.02
CA TYR A 381 -18.60 -30.09 -6.90
C TYR A 381 -17.31 -30.51 -6.15
N THR A 382 -16.18 -29.84 -6.45
CA THR A 382 -14.90 -30.07 -5.75
C THR A 382 -15.03 -29.71 -4.28
N PHE A 383 -15.64 -28.57 -3.98
CA PHE A 383 -15.87 -28.11 -2.60
C PHE A 383 -16.72 -29.11 -1.80
N ASP A 384 -17.87 -29.51 -2.33
CA ASP A 384 -18.78 -30.44 -1.69
C ASP A 384 -18.12 -31.82 -1.46
N THR A 385 -17.15 -32.19 -2.30
CA THR A 385 -16.35 -33.41 -2.16
C THR A 385 -15.28 -33.31 -1.06
N VAL A 386 -14.57 -32.17 -1.01
CA VAL A 386 -13.46 -31.95 -0.07
C VAL A 386 -13.99 -31.55 1.32
N TYR A 387 -15.08 -30.81 1.38
CA TYR A 387 -15.70 -30.27 2.60
C TYR A 387 -17.19 -30.63 2.69
N PRO A 388 -17.56 -31.92 2.80
CA PRO A 388 -18.97 -32.39 2.74
C PRO A 388 -19.85 -31.86 3.88
N ASP A 389 -19.25 -31.45 5.00
CA ASP A 389 -19.98 -30.94 6.17
C ASP A 389 -20.06 -29.39 6.20
N GLU A 390 -19.59 -28.71 5.15
CA GLU A 390 -19.57 -27.25 5.08
C GLU A 390 -20.42 -26.76 3.90
N ASN A 391 -20.94 -25.52 3.97
CA ASN A 391 -21.75 -24.96 2.90
C ASN A 391 -20.87 -24.14 1.93
N TYR A 392 -20.95 -24.44 0.64
CA TYR A 392 -20.27 -23.69 -0.42
C TYR A 392 -20.56 -22.17 -0.36
N SER A 393 -21.81 -21.79 -0.06
CA SER A 393 -22.24 -20.39 0.02
C SER A 393 -21.64 -19.58 1.17
N ASP A 394 -21.01 -20.24 2.15
CA ASP A 394 -20.28 -19.54 3.23
C ASP A 394 -18.91 -19.05 2.76
N TYR A 395 -18.43 -19.54 1.63
CA TYR A 395 -17.11 -19.23 1.03
C TYR A 395 -17.20 -18.51 -0.30
N PHE A 396 -18.18 -18.88 -1.13
CA PHE A 396 -18.29 -18.42 -2.51
C PHE A 396 -19.70 -17.94 -2.82
N ASN A 397 -19.79 -16.78 -3.48
CA ASN A 397 -21.03 -16.15 -3.90
C ASN A 397 -20.91 -15.61 -5.34
N PRO A 398 -20.90 -16.49 -6.35
CA PRO A 398 -20.64 -16.12 -7.73
C PRO A 398 -21.61 -15.06 -8.27
N GLY A 399 -21.10 -14.12 -9.08
CA GLY A 399 -21.88 -13.07 -9.72
C GLY A 399 -22.32 -11.93 -8.79
N GLN A 400 -21.78 -11.84 -7.58
CA GLN A 400 -22.14 -10.79 -6.61
C GLN A 400 -21.12 -9.64 -6.55
N GLU A 401 -20.12 -9.63 -7.42
CA GLU A 401 -19.14 -8.56 -7.44
C GLU A 401 -19.77 -7.21 -7.78
N LYS A 402 -19.43 -6.19 -7.01
CA LYS A 402 -19.93 -4.81 -7.13
C LYS A 402 -18.93 -3.84 -6.56
N PHE A 403 -19.21 -2.52 -6.61
CA PHE A 403 -18.33 -1.53 -6.04
C PHE A 403 -18.17 -1.69 -4.53
N HIS A 404 -16.91 -1.82 -4.11
CA HIS A 404 -16.44 -1.63 -2.75
C HIS A 404 -16.30 -0.14 -2.49
N GLN A 405 -16.88 0.36 -1.43
CA GLN A 405 -16.99 1.80 -1.20
C GLN A 405 -16.70 2.16 0.25
N SER A 406 -16.06 3.30 0.44
CA SER A 406 -15.80 3.86 1.75
C SER A 406 -15.77 5.37 1.73
N ALA A 407 -15.96 5.99 2.88
CA ALA A 407 -15.78 7.42 3.05
C ALA A 407 -15.12 7.72 4.41
N GLY A 408 -14.50 8.88 4.51
CA GLY A 408 -13.82 9.24 5.74
C GLY A 408 -13.21 10.63 5.74
N ILE A 409 -12.36 10.83 6.73
CA ILE A 409 -11.64 12.09 6.95
C ILE A 409 -10.15 11.80 7.15
N SER A 410 -9.31 12.76 6.76
CA SER A 410 -7.87 12.76 7.08
C SER A 410 -7.49 14.05 7.78
N ILE A 411 -6.60 13.94 8.76
CA ILE A 411 -5.94 15.07 9.41
C ILE A 411 -4.46 15.02 9.01
N MET A 412 -3.96 16.12 8.46
CA MET A 412 -2.62 16.18 7.89
C MET A 412 -1.82 17.33 8.49
N PRO A 413 -1.05 17.11 9.57
CA PRO A 413 0.00 18.06 9.96
C PRO A 413 1.12 18.04 8.91
N VAL A 414 1.49 19.23 8.44
CA VAL A 414 2.48 19.42 7.38
C VAL A 414 3.54 20.41 7.82
N ILE A 415 4.79 20.08 7.57
CA ILE A 415 5.96 20.93 7.87
C ILE A 415 6.70 21.21 6.57
N ASN A 416 6.97 22.48 6.30
CA ASN A 416 7.70 22.99 5.12
C ASN A 416 7.18 22.44 3.77
N GLN A 417 5.88 22.19 3.67
CA GLN A 417 5.18 21.68 2.47
C GLN A 417 5.58 20.25 2.05
N ASN A 418 6.73 19.74 2.44
CA ASN A 418 7.28 18.47 1.99
C ASN A 418 7.07 17.33 2.99
N PHE A 419 7.08 17.62 4.28
CA PHE A 419 6.88 16.59 5.30
C PHE A 419 5.40 16.56 5.71
N VAL A 420 4.67 15.64 5.14
CA VAL A 420 3.23 15.45 5.35
C VAL A 420 3.02 14.17 6.15
N VAL A 421 2.39 14.26 7.32
CA VAL A 421 1.92 13.10 8.06
C VAL A 421 0.41 13.01 7.85
N ALA A 422 -0.08 11.89 7.32
CA ALA A 422 -1.50 11.66 7.12
C ALA A 422 -2.05 10.73 8.21
N VAL A 423 -3.16 11.14 8.83
CA VAL A 423 -3.93 10.31 9.76
C VAL A 423 -5.32 10.14 9.16
N ASP A 424 -5.59 8.95 8.64
CA ASP A 424 -6.82 8.61 7.94
C ASP A 424 -7.75 7.80 8.82
N ILE A 425 -9.04 8.16 8.80
CA ILE A 425 -10.13 7.41 9.42
C ILE A 425 -11.19 7.20 8.34
N GLY A 426 -11.37 5.95 7.91
CA GLY A 426 -12.32 5.57 6.87
C GLY A 426 -13.32 4.54 7.36
N LYS A 427 -14.54 4.58 6.82
CA LYS A 427 -15.58 3.60 7.08
C LYS A 427 -16.01 2.94 5.77
N ALA A 428 -15.90 1.60 5.72
CA ALA A 428 -16.48 0.82 4.64
C ALA A 428 -18.02 0.82 4.71
N PHE A 429 -18.70 0.87 3.56
CA PHE A 429 -20.16 0.89 3.50
C PHE A 429 -20.77 -0.51 3.58
N ASN A 430 -19.98 -1.54 3.27
CA ASN A 430 -20.40 -2.94 3.36
C ASN A 430 -19.60 -3.66 4.46
N SER A 431 -20.28 -4.41 5.33
CA SER A 431 -19.66 -5.19 6.40
C SER A 431 -18.70 -6.28 5.88
N GLN A 432 -18.89 -6.73 4.65
CA GLN A 432 -17.96 -7.65 3.96
C GLN A 432 -16.58 -7.04 3.69
N ASP A 433 -16.49 -5.73 3.71
CA ASP A 433 -15.24 -4.96 3.51
C ASP A 433 -14.58 -4.52 4.82
N GLY A 434 -15.17 -4.89 5.93
CA GLY A 434 -14.77 -4.44 7.26
C GLY A 434 -15.72 -3.39 7.83
N ASN A 435 -15.21 -2.53 8.71
CA ASN A 435 -16.02 -1.50 9.36
C ASN A 435 -15.27 -0.15 9.34
N ILE A 436 -14.46 0.14 10.35
CA ILE A 436 -13.67 1.37 10.45
C ILE A 436 -12.20 1.01 10.31
N GLY A 437 -11.52 1.63 9.36
CA GLY A 437 -10.08 1.58 9.17
C GLY A 437 -9.42 2.83 9.72
N PHE A 438 -8.29 2.65 10.37
CA PHE A 438 -7.41 3.72 10.83
C PHE A 438 -6.03 3.50 10.23
N ALA A 439 -5.43 4.55 9.68
CA ALA A 439 -4.08 4.51 9.14
C ALA A 439 -3.28 5.75 9.49
N ILE A 440 -1.99 5.59 9.66
CA ILE A 440 -1.02 6.69 9.73
C ILE A 440 0.01 6.44 8.64
N GLY A 441 0.26 7.43 7.82
CA GLY A 441 1.21 7.36 6.71
C GLY A 441 1.93 8.67 6.47
N LEU A 442 2.85 8.64 5.51
CA LEU A 442 3.50 9.84 4.98
C LEU A 442 2.90 10.20 3.63
N ASN A 443 2.90 11.50 3.34
CA ASN A 443 2.42 12.12 2.12
C ASN A 443 0.89 12.04 1.91
N TYR A 444 0.40 12.78 0.92
CA TYR A 444 -0.95 12.61 0.42
C TYR A 444 -1.07 11.26 -0.29
N LEU A 445 -2.29 10.73 -0.36
CA LEU A 445 -2.56 9.47 -1.06
C LEU A 445 -2.17 9.54 -2.56
N PHE A 446 -2.29 10.72 -3.18
CA PHE A 446 -1.92 10.99 -4.58
C PHE A 446 -1.73 12.48 -4.86
#